data_c51b9dea7af7f08ad7fde577616ccbed
#
_entry.id   c51b9dea7af7f08ad7fde577616ccbed
#
_cell.length_a   1.000
_cell.length_b   1.000
_cell.length_c   1.000
_cell.angle_alpha   90.00
_cell.angle_beta   90.00
_cell.angle_gamma   90.00
#
_symmetry.space_group_name_H-M   'P 1'
#
loop_
_entity.id
_entity.type
_entity.pdbx_description
1 polymer ?
#
loop_
_entity_poly.entity_id
_entity_poly.type
_entity_poly.pdbx_seq_one_letter_code
_entity_poly.pdbx_strand_id
1 'polypeptide(L)' 'MTNTELLKKAIEKSGMKIGVILQRMKIKSYATLRDKIEGRREFTASEIYSLCEILHLDKDQMDGIFFAADAESHSA' A
#
# COMPACT_ATOMS: atom_id res chain seq x y z
N MET A 1 -8.67 -4.00 4.77
CA MET A 1 -7.38 -4.40 5.37
C MET A 1 -6.34 -4.65 4.28
N THR A 2 -5.13 -4.15 4.48
CA THR A 2 -4.07 -4.27 3.48
C THR A 2 -3.52 -5.70 3.41
N ASN A 3 -3.39 -6.22 2.19
CA ASN A 3 -2.66 -7.46 1.96
C ASN A 3 -1.17 -7.12 1.95
N THR A 4 -0.51 -7.35 3.09
CA THR A 4 0.88 -6.93 3.27
C THR A 4 1.85 -7.65 2.34
N GLU A 5 1.59 -8.91 2.03
CA GLU A 5 2.46 -9.67 1.13
C GLU A 5 2.41 -9.13 -0.29
N LEU A 6 1.20 -8.86 -0.79
CA LEU A 6 1.06 -8.27 -2.13
C LEU A 6 1.64 -6.88 -2.20
N LEU A 7 1.47 -6.09 -1.13
CA LEU A 7 2.06 -4.75 -1.09
C LEU A 7 3.58 -4.81 -1.14
N LYS A 8 4.18 -5.68 -0.32
CA LYS A 8 5.63 -5.84 -0.31
C LYS A 8 6.17 -6.29 -1.67
N LYS A 9 5.45 -7.21 -2.33
CA LYS A 9 5.83 -7.64 -3.68
C LYS A 9 5.74 -6.50 -4.68
N ALA A 10 4.70 -5.67 -4.58
CA ALA A 10 4.55 -4.52 -5.48
C ALA A 10 5.68 -3.51 -5.28
N ILE A 11 6.05 -3.25 -4.04
CA ILE A 11 7.17 -2.35 -3.74
C ILE A 11 8.47 -2.92 -4.30
N GLU A 12 8.72 -4.20 -4.06
CA GLU A 12 9.92 -4.86 -4.57
C GLU A 12 9.98 -4.83 -6.09
N LYS A 13 8.87 -5.15 -6.74
CA LYS A 13 8.78 -5.16 -8.20
C LYS A 13 9.01 -3.77 -8.80
N SER A 14 8.60 -2.72 -8.09
CA SER A 14 8.78 -1.34 -8.56
C SER A 14 10.25 -0.94 -8.60
N GLY A 15 11.10 -1.60 -7.82
CA GLY A 15 12.50 -1.23 -7.68
C GLY A 15 12.72 0.03 -6.86
N MET A 16 11.65 0.60 -6.30
CA MET A 16 11.72 1.86 -5.59
C MET A 16 12.13 1.64 -4.14
N LYS A 17 13.05 2.47 -3.64
CA LYS A 17 13.49 2.37 -2.26
C LYS A 17 12.43 2.95 -1.32
N ILE A 18 12.34 2.38 -0.13
CA ILE A 18 11.38 2.83 0.88
C ILE A 18 11.55 4.32 1.20
N GLY A 19 12.79 4.80 1.27
CA GLY A 19 13.04 6.22 1.52
C GLY A 19 12.45 7.13 0.46
N VAL A 20 12.45 6.70 -0.79
CA VAL A 20 11.85 7.46 -1.89
C VAL A 20 10.33 7.46 -1.77
N ILE A 21 9.75 6.31 -1.45
CA ILE A 21 8.31 6.20 -1.24
C ILE A 21 7.87 7.11 -0.09
N LEU A 22 8.60 7.05 1.02
CA LEU A 22 8.35 7.88 2.19
C LEU A 22 8.33 9.36 1.82
N GLN A 23 9.32 9.80 1.07
CA GLN A 23 9.44 11.19 0.65
C GLN A 23 8.27 11.61 -0.25
N ARG A 24 7.93 10.77 -1.22
CA ARG A 24 6.84 11.08 -2.15
C ARG A 24 5.47 11.09 -1.48
N MET A 25 5.27 10.22 -0.49
CA MET A 25 4.03 10.20 0.28
C MET A 25 3.95 11.29 1.33
N LYS A 26 5.05 12.01 1.55
CA LYS A 26 5.13 13.08 2.54
C LYS A 26 4.87 12.57 3.97
N ILE A 27 5.22 11.34 4.23
CA ILE A 27 5.15 10.77 5.58
C ILE A 27 6.46 11.11 6.29
N LYS A 28 6.36 11.69 7.47
CA LYS A 28 7.52 12.20 8.18
C LYS A 28 8.33 11.12 8.89
N SER A 29 7.71 10.01 9.22
CA SER A 29 8.34 8.97 10.01
C SER A 29 8.45 7.67 9.24
N TYR A 30 9.67 7.16 9.12
CA TYR A 30 9.91 5.84 8.55
C TYR A 30 9.15 4.75 9.31
N ALA A 31 9.13 4.86 10.64
CA ALA A 31 8.42 3.88 11.47
C ALA A 31 6.92 3.88 11.18
N THR A 32 6.33 5.03 10.93
CA THR A 32 4.91 5.13 10.59
C THR A 32 4.62 4.42 9.26
N LEU A 33 5.43 4.66 8.24
CA LEU A 33 5.25 3.99 6.96
C LEU A 33 5.45 2.49 7.10
N ARG A 34 6.46 2.08 7.83
CA ARG A 34 6.74 0.67 8.07
C ARG A 34 5.57 -0.02 8.75
N ASP A 35 4.97 0.63 9.77
CA ASP A 35 3.80 0.08 10.45
C ASP A 35 2.63 -0.13 9.49
N LYS A 36 2.42 0.80 8.58
CA LYS A 36 1.36 0.68 7.58
C LYS A 36 1.64 -0.44 6.58
N ILE A 37 2.87 -0.57 6.13
CA ILE A 37 3.27 -1.64 5.22
C ILE A 37 3.14 -3.01 5.89
N GLU A 38 3.44 -3.09 7.19
CA GLU A 38 3.34 -4.33 7.94
C GLU A 38 1.93 -4.65 8.45
N GLY A 39 0.99 -3.76 8.20
CA GLY A 39 -0.40 -3.99 8.58
C GLY A 39 -0.76 -3.61 10.00
N ARG A 40 0.16 -2.99 10.74
CA ARG A 40 -0.12 -2.53 12.10
C ARG A 40 -0.94 -1.24 12.15
N ARG A 41 -0.94 -0.50 11.06
CA ARG A 41 -1.74 0.71 10.87
C ARG A 41 -2.38 0.67 9.50
N GLU A 42 -3.58 1.21 9.39
CA GLU A 42 -4.25 1.30 8.09
C GLU A 42 -3.72 2.49 7.30
N PHE A 43 -3.70 2.34 5.97
CA PHE A 43 -3.48 3.47 5.08
C PHE A 43 -4.76 4.29 5.00
N THR A 44 -4.63 5.61 4.94
CA THR A 44 -5.77 6.46 4.62
C THR A 44 -6.08 6.36 3.12
N ALA A 45 -7.28 6.79 2.73
CA ALA A 45 -7.66 6.76 1.31
C ALA A 45 -6.68 7.56 0.45
N SER A 46 -6.29 8.75 0.90
CA SER A 46 -5.36 9.57 0.12
C SER A 46 -3.98 8.92 0.02
N GLU A 47 -3.54 8.22 1.06
CA GLU A 47 -2.29 7.47 1.03
C GLU A 47 -2.35 6.31 0.04
N ILE A 48 -3.48 5.60 0.00
CA ILE A 48 -3.68 4.51 -0.95
C ILE A 48 -3.57 5.02 -2.39
N TYR A 49 -4.25 6.11 -2.71
CA TYR A 49 -4.18 6.69 -4.04
C TYR A 49 -2.77 7.16 -4.39
N SER A 50 -2.09 7.80 -3.43
CA SER A 50 -0.71 8.25 -3.63
C SER A 50 0.22 7.06 -3.90
N LEU A 51 0.08 5.99 -3.12
CA LEU A 51 0.92 4.82 -3.26
C LEU A 51 0.67 4.12 -4.59
N CYS A 52 -0.59 4.03 -5.01
CA CYS A 52 -0.92 3.45 -6.32
C CYS A 52 -0.29 4.26 -7.46
N GLU A 53 -0.29 5.58 -7.33
CA GLU A 53 0.34 6.44 -8.32
C GLU A 53 1.86 6.26 -8.34
N ILE A 54 2.48 6.25 -7.16
CA ILE A 54 3.93 6.07 -7.02
C ILE A 54 4.39 4.72 -7.58
N LEU A 55 3.65 3.66 -7.29
CA LEU A 55 4.01 2.30 -7.69
C LEU A 55 3.41 1.90 -9.04
N HIS A 56 2.69 2.79 -9.70
CA HIS A 56 2.02 2.54 -10.99
C HIS A 56 1.08 1.33 -10.92
N LEU A 57 0.27 1.27 -9.86
CA LEU A 57 -0.72 0.21 -9.68
C LEU A 57 -2.02 0.59 -10.38
N ASP A 58 -2.63 -0.37 -11.07
CA ASP A 58 -3.95 -0.17 -11.66
C ASP A 58 -5.04 -0.43 -10.61
N LYS A 59 -6.30 -0.25 -11.01
CA LYS A 59 -7.41 -0.41 -10.09
C LYS A 59 -7.52 -1.82 -9.54
N ASP A 60 -7.30 -2.82 -10.39
CA ASP A 60 -7.37 -4.21 -9.95
C ASP A 60 -6.29 -4.52 -8.92
N GLN A 61 -5.09 -4.01 -9.12
CA GLN A 61 -3.99 -4.16 -8.17
C GLN A 61 -4.31 -3.44 -6.87
N MET A 62 -4.85 -2.22 -6.96
CA MET A 62 -5.26 -1.47 -5.77
C MET A 62 -6.29 -2.25 -4.96
N ASP A 63 -7.32 -2.77 -5.63
CA ASP A 63 -8.37 -3.54 -4.96
C ASP A 63 -7.79 -4.81 -4.32
N GLY A 64 -6.91 -5.51 -5.01
CA GLY A 64 -6.30 -6.73 -4.51
C GLY A 64 -5.39 -6.50 -3.31
N ILE A 65 -4.69 -5.38 -3.28
CA ILE A 65 -3.75 -5.08 -2.20
C ILE A 65 -4.46 -4.48 -0.99
N PHE A 66 -5.36 -3.51 -1.22
CA PHE A 66 -5.92 -2.71 -0.12
C PHE A 66 -7.34 -3.09 0.28
N PHE A 67 -8.09 -3.75 -0.60
CA PHE A 67 -9.50 -4.04 -0.37
C PHE A 67 -9.86 -5.51 -0.55
N ALA A 68 -8.88 -6.41 -0.53
CA ALA A 68 -9.12 -7.84 -0.73
C ALA A 68 -10.06 -8.44 0.32
N ALA A 69 -9.94 -7.99 1.57
CA ALA A 69 -10.80 -8.48 2.64
C ALA A 69 -12.25 -8.06 2.41
N ASP A 70 -12.48 -6.85 1.89
CA ASP A 70 -13.81 -6.36 1.56
C ASP A 70 -14.42 -7.16 0.41
N ALA A 71 -13.60 -7.47 -0.61
CA ALA A 71 -14.03 -8.28 -1.74
C ALA A 71 -14.42 -9.68 -1.29
N GLU A 72 -13.66 -10.28 -0.39
CA GLU A 72 -13.97 -11.60 0.17
C GLU A 72 -15.27 -11.57 0.96
N SER A 73 -15.49 -10.50 1.74
CA SER A 73 -16.71 -10.34 2.50
C SER A 73 -17.92 -10.25 1.59
N HIS A 74 -17.80 -9.61 0.45
CA HIS A 74 -18.89 -9.47 -0.51
C HIS A 74 -19.18 -10.76 -1.25
N SER A 75 -18.18 -11.60 -1.46
CA SER A 75 -18.36 -12.84 -2.19
C SER A 75 -18.95 -13.96 -1.32
N ALA A 76 -18.95 -13.76 -0.03
CA ALA A 76 -19.57 -14.69 0.89
C ALA A 76 -21.05 -14.43 1.00
#